data_6b20307930e6d49d5eed88629a46a4aa
#
_entry.id   6b20307930e6d49d5eed88629a46a4aa
#
_cell.length_a   1.000
_cell.length_b   1.000
_cell.length_c   1.000
_cell.angle_alpha   90.00
_cell.angle_beta   90.00
_cell.angle_gamma   90.00
#
_symmetry.space_group_name_H-M   'P 1'
#
loop_
_entity.id
_entity.type
_entity.pdbx_description
1 polymer ?
#
loop_
_entity_poly.entity_id
_entity_poly.type
_entity_poly.pdbx_seq_one_letter_code
_entity_poly.pdbx_strand_id
1 'polypeptide(L)'
;HPDKKGGDEAKFKEVNEAYQVLGDEKKRAHYDRFGTAGSPFGGDGGGFNPFGFGGQNPFGQGQGGGFNFNGQEFDLGDIFGDFFGVEDLFGGGSSRGGRRRSRAHRGNDLRYDMTLSFEEAANGMQTKIKIPRTELCDSCKGTGAKQGTSPIACQTCGGHGQVHYQQGFFTITRTCPSCQGAGQVVREPCKACQGDGRVERERTLEIRIPPGVDSQTRLRITGEGEQGINGGPPGDLYVILQVREHPFFERRNSDLYCTIPVNFAQAALGADIAVPTLAGEENLHIPEGTQTSSIFRLKGKGLPDPNSGTKGDLYVNIRVVTPAKLTREQKRLMQELGQTLPEESRPAQRNSSIFEKVKDIFG
;
A
#
# COMPACT_ATOMS: atom_id res chain seq x y z
N HIS A 1 22.83 -22.72 12.54
CA HIS A 1 21.48 -22.19 12.74
C HIS A 1 20.56 -23.31 13.19
N PRO A 2 19.68 -23.11 14.20
CA PRO A 2 18.81 -24.16 14.73
C PRO A 2 17.94 -24.82 13.65
N ASP A 3 17.57 -24.09 12.58
CA ASP A 3 16.71 -24.59 11.50
C ASP A 3 17.43 -25.51 10.49
N LYS A 4 18.72 -25.77 10.63
CA LYS A 4 19.44 -26.72 9.77
C LYS A 4 19.60 -28.06 10.50
N LYS A 5 19.47 -29.17 9.75
CA LYS A 5 19.69 -30.53 10.28
C LYS A 5 21.09 -30.61 10.95
N GLY A 6 21.10 -30.79 12.29
CA GLY A 6 22.30 -30.80 13.11
C GLY A 6 22.65 -29.47 13.78
N GLY A 7 21.77 -28.45 13.71
CA GLY A 7 21.93 -27.20 14.43
C GLY A 7 21.65 -27.37 15.95
N ASP A 8 22.56 -26.84 16.77
CA ASP A 8 22.47 -26.82 18.22
C ASP A 8 22.06 -25.42 18.67
N GLU A 9 20.88 -25.30 19.29
CA GLU A 9 20.31 -24.01 19.74
C GLU A 9 21.17 -23.37 20.85
N ALA A 10 21.75 -24.18 21.73
CA ALA A 10 22.58 -23.67 22.81
C ALA A 10 23.87 -23.03 22.25
N LYS A 11 24.54 -23.71 21.31
CA LYS A 11 25.73 -23.17 20.66
C LYS A 11 25.42 -21.93 19.81
N PHE A 12 24.25 -21.88 19.20
CA PHE A 12 23.85 -20.69 18.44
C PHE A 12 23.64 -19.47 19.34
N LYS A 13 23.03 -19.65 20.52
CA LYS A 13 22.90 -18.58 21.51
C LYS A 13 24.23 -18.09 22.01
N GLU A 14 25.15 -18.99 22.34
CA GLU A 14 26.50 -18.67 22.83
C GLU A 14 27.33 -17.88 21.76
N VAL A 15 27.29 -18.32 20.51
CA VAL A 15 27.97 -17.62 19.40
C VAL A 15 27.35 -16.26 19.15
N ASN A 16 26.03 -16.13 19.23
CA ASN A 16 25.34 -14.86 19.01
C ASN A 16 25.63 -13.85 20.15
N GLU A 17 25.71 -14.32 21.38
CA GLU A 17 26.08 -13.52 22.56
C GLU A 17 27.54 -13.03 22.44
N ALA A 18 28.46 -13.91 22.08
CA ALA A 18 29.85 -13.54 21.81
C ALA A 18 29.96 -12.51 20.67
N TYR A 19 29.20 -12.67 19.60
CA TYR A 19 29.20 -11.74 18.47
C TYR A 19 28.67 -10.35 18.85
N GLN A 20 27.62 -10.26 19.67
CA GLN A 20 27.07 -8.98 20.15
C GLN A 20 28.06 -8.16 20.98
N VAL A 21 28.97 -8.83 21.70
CA VAL A 21 30.03 -8.18 22.48
C VAL A 21 31.22 -7.84 21.60
N LEU A 22 31.66 -8.77 20.76
CA LEU A 22 32.89 -8.62 19.97
C LEU A 22 32.68 -7.82 18.68
N GLY A 23 31.45 -7.73 18.17
CA GLY A 23 31.11 -7.01 16.93
C GLY A 23 31.11 -5.49 17.07
N ASP A 24 31.09 -4.95 18.27
CA ASP A 24 31.12 -3.50 18.54
C ASP A 24 32.36 -3.15 19.37
N GLU A 25 33.22 -2.29 18.82
CA GLU A 25 34.49 -1.90 19.43
C GLU A 25 34.31 -1.29 20.85
N LYS A 26 33.22 -0.56 21.06
CA LYS A 26 32.89 0.05 22.35
C LYS A 26 32.43 -0.98 23.39
N LYS A 27 31.62 -1.94 22.97
CA LYS A 27 31.17 -3.03 23.84
C LYS A 27 32.30 -3.97 24.18
N ARG A 28 33.19 -4.23 23.23
CA ARG A 28 34.39 -5.01 23.46
C ARG A 28 35.33 -4.34 24.46
N ALA A 29 35.61 -3.02 24.30
CA ALA A 29 36.46 -2.28 25.24
C ALA A 29 35.82 -2.24 26.67
N HIS A 30 34.50 -2.23 26.78
CA HIS A 30 33.81 -2.31 28.06
C HIS A 30 33.91 -3.71 28.69
N TYR A 31 33.74 -4.74 27.88
CA TYR A 31 33.89 -6.14 28.32
C TYR A 31 35.35 -6.45 28.75
N ASP A 32 36.35 -5.94 28.03
CA ASP A 32 37.76 -6.12 28.35
C ASP A 32 38.17 -5.41 29.66
N ARG A 33 37.45 -4.33 30.06
CA ARG A 33 37.70 -3.60 31.30
C ARG A 33 36.97 -4.17 32.52
N PHE A 34 35.77 -4.63 32.35
CA PHE A 34 34.86 -4.96 33.47
C PHE A 34 34.39 -6.42 33.47
N GLY A 35 34.68 -7.19 32.45
CA GLY A 35 34.19 -8.55 32.26
C GLY A 35 32.66 -8.62 32.27
N THR A 36 32.13 -9.81 32.55
CA THR A 36 30.69 -10.02 32.76
C THR A 36 30.14 -9.39 34.04
N ALA A 37 30.99 -8.99 34.97
CA ALA A 37 30.63 -8.43 36.28
C ALA A 37 30.48 -6.90 36.30
N GLY A 38 30.83 -6.20 35.20
CA GLY A 38 30.83 -4.74 35.11
C GLY A 38 29.52 -4.13 34.65
N SER A 39 28.38 -4.58 35.19
CA SER A 39 27.12 -3.84 35.02
C SER A 39 27.13 -2.60 35.90
N PRO A 40 26.85 -1.37 35.39
CA PRO A 40 26.94 -0.13 36.18
C PRO A 40 25.87 0.03 37.27
N PHE A 41 25.15 -1.03 37.60
CA PHE A 41 24.15 -1.07 38.67
C PHE A 41 24.42 -2.18 39.70
N GLY A 42 25.68 -2.32 40.13
CA GLY A 42 26.08 -3.25 41.18
C GLY A 42 26.24 -2.54 42.54
N GLY A 43 25.15 -2.31 43.26
CA GLY A 43 25.13 -2.05 44.70
C GLY A 43 24.47 -3.24 45.36
N ASP A 44 25.30 -3.99 46.10
CA ASP A 44 24.97 -4.95 47.16
C ASP A 44 23.63 -5.67 47.14
N GLY A 45 23.64 -6.99 46.82
CA GLY A 45 22.59 -7.95 47.20
C GLY A 45 21.42 -8.17 46.27
N GLY A 46 21.65 -8.73 45.09
CA GLY A 46 20.55 -9.24 44.26
C GLY A 46 20.85 -9.20 42.78
N GLY A 47 21.34 -10.31 42.22
CA GLY A 47 21.68 -10.44 40.81
C GLY A 47 20.57 -10.03 39.87
N PHE A 48 20.66 -8.83 39.32
CA PHE A 48 19.85 -8.43 38.17
C PHE A 48 20.59 -8.92 36.90
N ASN A 49 20.17 -10.05 36.43
CA ASN A 49 20.64 -10.62 35.17
C ASN A 49 19.82 -9.95 34.05
N PRO A 50 20.38 -9.01 33.26
CA PRO A 50 19.63 -8.37 32.20
C PRO A 50 19.30 -9.31 31.04
N PHE A 51 19.81 -10.55 31.09
CA PHE A 51 19.52 -11.64 30.16
C PHE A 51 18.96 -12.89 30.83
N GLY A 52 18.60 -12.81 32.13
CA GLY A 52 18.00 -13.88 32.86
C GLY A 52 16.50 -14.04 32.57
N PHE A 53 16.18 -14.58 31.45
CA PHE A 53 14.89 -15.22 31.21
C PHE A 53 14.91 -16.62 31.89
N GLY A 54 14.96 -16.64 33.19
CA GLY A 54 14.95 -17.86 33.94
C GLY A 54 14.65 -17.61 35.41
N GLY A 55 13.37 -17.56 35.78
CA GLY A 55 12.99 -17.65 37.16
C GLY A 55 11.84 -16.75 37.61
N GLN A 56 10.66 -17.33 37.67
CA GLN A 56 9.43 -16.87 38.31
C GLN A 56 8.65 -15.74 37.66
N ASN A 57 7.74 -16.18 36.78
CA ASN A 57 6.59 -15.43 36.28
C ASN A 57 5.64 -15.06 37.42
N PRO A 58 5.29 -13.80 37.68
CA PRO A 58 4.15 -13.45 38.53
C PRO A 58 2.80 -13.63 37.80
N PHE A 59 2.80 -14.09 36.55
CA PHE A 59 1.59 -14.46 35.80
C PHE A 59 1.73 -15.87 35.23
N GLY A 60 2.01 -16.84 36.10
CA GLY A 60 2.04 -18.24 35.76
C GLY A 60 0.79 -18.95 36.23
N GLN A 61 -0.10 -19.27 35.34
CA GLN A 61 -0.79 -20.55 35.23
C GLN A 61 -1.87 -20.46 34.16
N GLY A 62 -1.64 -21.12 33.02
CA GLY A 62 -2.64 -21.25 31.95
C GLY A 62 -1.98 -21.47 30.59
N GLN A 63 -1.61 -22.72 30.34
CA GLN A 63 -1.77 -23.44 29.07
C GLN A 63 -1.73 -22.65 27.77
N GLY A 64 -0.62 -22.76 27.04
CA GLY A 64 -0.57 -22.77 25.55
C GLY A 64 -1.29 -21.64 24.82
N GLY A 65 -0.57 -20.58 24.46
CA GLY A 65 -1.13 -19.59 23.60
C GLY A 65 -0.05 -18.64 23.11
N GLY A 66 0.49 -18.91 21.94
CA GLY A 66 1.28 -17.91 21.23
C GLY A 66 0.43 -16.66 21.01
N PHE A 67 0.98 -15.52 21.33
CA PHE A 67 0.37 -14.24 21.00
C PHE A 67 0.45 -14.02 19.48
N ASN A 68 -0.57 -14.53 18.80
CA ASN A 68 -0.82 -14.27 17.40
C ASN A 68 -1.59 -12.94 17.31
N PHE A 69 -0.91 -11.82 17.27
CA PHE A 69 -1.50 -10.55 16.86
C PHE A 69 -1.29 -10.39 15.36
N ASN A 70 -2.29 -10.85 14.62
CA ASN A 70 -2.73 -10.38 13.31
C ASN A 70 -1.63 -9.85 12.37
N GLY A 71 -0.76 -10.74 11.84
CA GLY A 71 -0.15 -10.58 10.52
C GLY A 71 0.73 -9.36 10.23
N GLN A 72 1.17 -8.60 11.22
CA GLN A 72 2.15 -7.53 11.04
C GLN A 72 3.44 -7.88 11.75
N GLU A 73 4.50 -7.96 10.98
CA GLU A 73 5.89 -8.07 11.40
C GLU A 73 6.25 -6.77 12.14
N PHE A 74 6.09 -6.75 13.48
CA PHE A 74 6.56 -5.65 14.30
C PHE A 74 8.04 -5.87 14.57
N ASP A 75 8.86 -4.97 14.07
CA ASP A 75 10.28 -4.92 14.39
C ASP A 75 10.46 -4.64 15.90
N LEU A 76 10.99 -5.65 16.61
CA LEU A 76 11.30 -5.54 18.04
C LEU A 76 12.30 -4.43 18.36
N GLY A 77 12.99 -3.89 17.36
CA GLY A 77 13.93 -2.77 17.50
C GLY A 77 13.24 -1.46 17.82
N ASP A 78 12.08 -1.17 17.19
CA ASP A 78 11.34 0.07 17.40
C ASP A 78 10.66 0.14 18.77
N ILE A 79 10.19 -1.00 19.30
CA ILE A 79 9.56 -1.05 20.65
C ILE A 79 10.60 -0.88 21.75
N PHE A 80 11.83 -1.38 21.55
CA PHE A 80 12.90 -1.26 22.54
C PHE A 80 13.51 0.14 22.59
N GLY A 81 13.55 0.86 21.46
CA GLY A 81 14.04 2.24 21.38
C GLY A 81 13.14 3.23 22.10
N ASP A 82 11.84 3.08 21.99
CA ASP A 82 10.85 4.02 22.54
C ASP A 82 10.54 3.74 24.02
N PHE A 83 10.65 2.49 24.47
CA PHE A 83 10.35 2.09 25.87
C PHE A 83 11.51 2.37 26.84
N PHE A 84 12.77 2.25 26.41
CA PHE A 84 13.91 2.43 27.30
C PHE A 84 14.52 3.83 27.29
N GLY A 85 14.17 4.72 26.36
CA GLY A 85 14.67 6.10 26.36
C GLY A 85 16.21 6.23 26.52
N VAL A 86 16.96 5.25 26.02
CA VAL A 86 18.42 5.13 26.26
C VAL A 86 19.20 6.25 25.60
N GLU A 87 18.60 6.92 24.60
CA GLU A 87 19.25 8.04 23.92
C GLU A 87 19.40 9.28 24.80
N ASP A 88 18.53 9.45 25.81
CA ASP A 88 18.60 10.55 26.77
C ASP A 88 19.55 10.28 27.96
N LEU A 89 19.96 9.03 28.21
CA LEU A 89 20.79 8.67 29.37
C LEU A 89 22.29 8.64 29.07
N PHE A 90 22.72 8.49 27.80
CA PHE A 90 24.13 8.38 27.42
C PHE A 90 24.68 9.56 26.62
N GLY A 91 23.87 10.54 26.28
CA GLY A 91 24.29 11.78 25.63
C GLY A 91 24.64 12.87 26.66
N GLY A 92 25.70 12.70 27.45
CA GLY A 92 26.25 13.73 28.27
C GLY A 92 26.76 14.92 27.43
N GLY A 93 25.95 16.01 27.40
CA GLY A 93 26.33 17.24 26.71
C GLY A 93 25.28 18.34 26.95
N SER A 94 25.47 19.10 28.00
CA SER A 94 24.76 20.32 28.33
C SER A 94 24.17 21.08 27.14
N SER A 95 22.86 21.08 26.99
CA SER A 95 22.16 22.25 26.49
C SER A 95 20.90 22.50 27.32
N ARG A 96 21.01 23.44 28.25
CA ARG A 96 19.91 24.14 28.91
C ARG A 96 19.06 24.83 27.84
N GLY A 97 18.14 24.13 27.29
CA GLY A 97 17.12 24.60 26.38
C GLY A 97 16.06 23.54 26.32
N GLY A 98 15.16 23.52 27.31
CA GLY A 98 13.98 22.69 27.25
C GLY A 98 13.25 22.98 25.95
N ARG A 99 13.50 22.17 24.90
CA ARG A 99 12.62 22.12 23.72
C ARG A 99 11.27 21.72 24.28
N ARG A 100 10.40 22.72 24.51
CA ARG A 100 8.98 22.51 24.71
C ARG A 100 8.57 21.60 23.55
N ARG A 101 8.29 20.30 23.82
CA ARG A 101 7.73 19.40 22.82
C ARG A 101 6.59 20.17 22.17
N SER A 102 6.78 20.53 20.93
CA SER A 102 5.79 21.27 20.16
C SER A 102 4.51 20.46 20.20
N ARG A 103 3.44 21.02 20.75
CA ARG A 103 2.10 20.43 20.74
C ARG A 103 1.48 20.46 19.34
N ALA A 104 2.30 20.72 18.36
CA ALA A 104 1.94 20.73 16.96
C ALA A 104 1.66 19.28 16.53
N HIS A 105 0.45 19.01 16.11
CA HIS A 105 0.04 17.72 15.56
C HIS A 105 -0.20 17.88 14.07
N ARG A 106 0.34 16.95 13.29
CA ARG A 106 0.07 16.89 11.85
C ARG A 106 -1.42 16.67 11.62
N GLY A 107 -1.97 17.28 10.58
CA GLY A 107 -3.33 17.06 10.12
C GLY A 107 -3.52 15.64 9.57
N ASN A 108 -4.77 15.18 9.57
CA ASN A 108 -5.10 13.87 9.03
C ASN A 108 -4.94 13.85 7.52
N ASP A 109 -4.56 12.68 7.01
CA ASP A 109 -4.56 12.44 5.57
C ASP A 109 -6.00 12.24 5.09
N LEU A 110 -6.30 12.76 3.89
CA LEU A 110 -7.61 12.61 3.26
C LEU A 110 -7.56 11.57 2.15
N ARG A 111 -8.66 10.86 1.97
CA ARG A 111 -8.87 9.91 0.89
C ARG A 111 -10.00 10.39 0.00
N TYR A 112 -9.76 10.34 -1.31
CA TYR A 112 -10.75 10.64 -2.35
C TYR A 112 -10.76 9.51 -3.38
N ASP A 113 -11.89 8.84 -3.53
CA ASP A 113 -12.06 7.77 -4.53
C ASP A 113 -12.62 8.37 -5.82
N MET A 114 -11.91 8.16 -6.93
CA MET A 114 -12.26 8.69 -8.24
C MET A 114 -12.42 7.57 -9.26
N THR A 115 -13.57 7.55 -9.93
CA THR A 115 -13.84 6.58 -11.00
C THR A 115 -13.55 7.22 -12.36
N LEU A 116 -12.76 6.51 -13.17
CA LEU A 116 -12.37 6.90 -14.53
C LEU A 116 -13.01 5.95 -15.54
N SER A 117 -13.29 6.44 -16.74
CA SER A 117 -13.51 5.56 -17.89
C SER A 117 -12.19 4.91 -18.32
N PHE A 118 -12.29 3.86 -19.11
CA PHE A 118 -11.13 3.15 -19.62
C PHE A 118 -10.27 4.06 -20.53
N GLU A 119 -10.91 4.88 -21.36
CA GLU A 119 -10.26 5.80 -22.29
C GLU A 119 -9.57 6.95 -21.55
N GLU A 120 -10.18 7.49 -20.50
CA GLU A 120 -9.58 8.50 -19.64
C GLU A 120 -8.34 7.95 -18.92
N ALA A 121 -8.39 6.71 -18.46
CA ALA A 121 -7.24 6.06 -17.85
C ALA A 121 -6.13 5.77 -18.88
N ALA A 122 -6.49 5.43 -20.13
CA ALA A 122 -5.55 5.15 -21.21
C ALA A 122 -4.80 6.42 -21.66
N ASN A 123 -5.53 7.53 -21.84
CA ASN A 123 -4.97 8.78 -22.38
C ASN A 123 -4.40 9.70 -21.28
N GLY A 124 -4.79 9.46 -20.02
CA GLY A 124 -4.57 10.42 -18.95
C GLY A 124 -5.48 11.63 -19.08
N MET A 125 -5.65 12.35 -18.00
CA MET A 125 -6.49 13.55 -17.99
C MET A 125 -6.05 14.56 -16.94
N GLN A 126 -6.47 15.81 -17.13
CA GLN A 126 -6.44 16.85 -16.10
C GLN A 126 -7.86 17.16 -15.68
N THR A 127 -8.11 17.12 -14.38
CA THR A 127 -9.46 17.36 -13.85
C THR A 127 -9.41 18.14 -12.57
N LYS A 128 -10.54 18.77 -12.22
CA LYS A 128 -10.71 19.52 -10.97
C LYS A 128 -11.62 18.71 -10.05
N ILE A 129 -11.11 18.43 -8.86
CA ILE A 129 -11.88 17.79 -7.80
C ILE A 129 -12.22 18.79 -6.72
N LYS A 130 -13.39 18.63 -6.08
CA LYS A 130 -13.79 19.39 -4.90
C LYS A 130 -13.73 18.46 -3.70
N ILE A 131 -12.97 18.85 -2.69
CA ILE A 131 -12.85 18.09 -1.46
C ILE A 131 -13.24 18.97 -0.28
N PRO A 132 -14.09 18.49 0.63
CA PRO A 132 -14.29 19.12 1.92
C PRO A 132 -13.04 18.86 2.77
N ARG A 133 -12.48 19.91 3.34
CA ARG A 133 -11.36 19.79 4.28
C ARG A 133 -11.42 20.81 5.37
N THR A 134 -10.81 20.48 6.47
CA THR A 134 -10.65 21.41 7.59
C THR A 134 -9.47 22.35 7.31
N GLU A 135 -9.74 23.66 7.24
CA GLU A 135 -8.74 24.71 7.03
C GLU A 135 -8.64 25.61 8.28
N LEU A 136 -7.54 26.36 8.38
CA LEU A 136 -7.42 27.36 9.45
C LEU A 136 -8.50 28.43 9.29
N CYS A 137 -9.11 28.80 10.39
CA CYS A 137 -10.09 29.90 10.41
C CYS A 137 -9.42 31.22 10.09
N ASP A 138 -9.83 31.89 9.02
CA ASP A 138 -9.24 33.17 8.58
C ASP A 138 -9.42 34.27 9.64
N SER A 139 -10.50 34.25 10.41
CA SER A 139 -10.80 35.27 11.42
C SER A 139 -9.89 35.21 12.60
N CYS A 140 -9.49 34.02 13.07
CA CYS A 140 -8.61 33.86 14.25
C CYS A 140 -7.25 33.25 13.89
N LYS A 141 -6.98 32.90 12.65
CA LYS A 141 -5.72 32.30 12.17
C LYS A 141 -5.27 31.09 12.98
N GLY A 142 -6.24 30.23 13.33
CA GLY A 142 -6.01 28.99 14.07
C GLY A 142 -5.98 29.11 15.60
N THR A 143 -6.07 30.32 16.19
CA THR A 143 -6.04 30.49 17.63
C THR A 143 -7.31 30.10 18.37
N GLY A 144 -8.42 30.01 17.66
CA GLY A 144 -9.74 29.77 18.25
C GLY A 144 -10.30 30.96 19.04
N ALA A 145 -9.50 32.00 19.30
CA ALA A 145 -9.88 33.17 20.08
C ALA A 145 -10.49 34.27 19.19
N LYS A 146 -11.36 35.07 19.76
CA LYS A 146 -11.91 36.25 19.11
C LYS A 146 -10.81 37.21 18.69
N GLN A 147 -11.00 37.89 17.58
CA GLN A 147 -10.05 38.88 17.07
C GLN A 147 -9.70 39.94 18.18
N GLY A 148 -8.40 40.16 18.40
CA GLY A 148 -7.89 41.05 19.47
C GLY A 148 -7.70 40.35 20.82
N THR A 149 -8.08 39.10 20.97
CA THR A 149 -7.82 38.30 22.19
C THR A 149 -6.90 37.12 21.85
N SER A 150 -6.22 36.57 22.85
CA SER A 150 -5.33 35.44 22.71
C SER A 150 -5.70 34.33 23.71
N PRO A 151 -5.45 33.06 23.37
CA PRO A 151 -5.57 31.96 24.33
C PRO A 151 -4.66 32.22 25.54
N ILE A 152 -5.16 31.91 26.73
CA ILE A 152 -4.41 32.05 27.98
C ILE A 152 -3.96 30.69 28.49
N ALA A 153 -2.84 30.61 29.19
CA ALA A 153 -2.39 29.39 29.83
C ALA A 153 -3.46 28.84 30.78
N CYS A 154 -3.75 27.54 30.70
CA CYS A 154 -4.72 26.90 31.59
C CYS A 154 -4.22 26.98 33.04
N GLN A 155 -4.99 27.60 33.93
CA GLN A 155 -4.63 27.75 35.34
C GLN A 155 -4.54 26.41 36.07
N THR A 156 -5.35 25.43 35.70
CA THR A 156 -5.41 24.08 36.33
C THR A 156 -4.13 23.28 36.12
N CYS A 157 -3.52 23.37 34.96
CA CYS A 157 -2.30 22.61 34.63
C CYS A 157 -1.07 23.51 34.39
N GLY A 158 -1.16 24.82 34.66
CA GLY A 158 -0.07 25.75 34.41
C GLY A 158 0.42 25.80 32.94
N GLY A 159 -0.44 25.43 31.99
CA GLY A 159 -0.07 25.38 30.59
C GLY A 159 0.44 23.99 30.13
N HIS A 160 0.57 23.01 31.01
CA HIS A 160 1.15 21.69 30.69
C HIS A 160 0.20 20.74 29.93
N GLY A 161 -1.11 20.97 29.98
CA GLY A 161 -2.14 20.10 29.36
C GLY A 161 -2.42 18.82 30.14
N GLN A 162 -1.60 18.52 31.15
CA GLN A 162 -1.71 17.34 31.99
C GLN A 162 -1.62 17.76 33.46
N VAL A 163 -2.28 17.01 34.34
CA VAL A 163 -2.22 17.17 35.78
C VAL A 163 -1.63 15.89 36.38
N HIS A 164 -0.74 16.08 37.35
CA HIS A 164 -0.09 15.01 38.07
C HIS A 164 -0.76 14.82 39.43
N TYR A 165 -1.27 13.63 39.67
CA TYR A 165 -1.81 13.25 40.96
C TYR A 165 -0.85 12.30 41.66
N GLN A 166 -0.41 12.66 42.84
CA GLN A 166 0.44 11.81 43.65
C GLN A 166 -0.44 10.96 44.56
N GLN A 167 -0.36 9.62 44.36
CA GLN A 167 -1.09 8.67 45.19
C GLN A 167 -0.07 7.69 45.81
N GLY A 168 0.36 8.02 47.03
CA GLY A 168 1.46 7.33 47.69
C GLY A 168 2.78 7.49 46.93
N PHE A 169 3.42 6.43 46.56
CA PHE A 169 4.70 6.44 45.81
C PHE A 169 4.52 6.55 44.28
N PHE A 170 3.30 6.55 43.79
CA PHE A 170 3.02 6.61 42.35
C PHE A 170 2.52 7.98 41.92
N THR A 171 3.09 8.51 40.83
CA THR A 171 2.59 9.73 40.18
C THR A 171 1.75 9.31 38.97
N ILE A 172 0.44 9.56 39.00
CA ILE A 172 -0.48 9.32 37.92
C ILE A 172 -0.65 10.61 37.12
N THR A 173 -0.29 10.57 35.83
CA THR A 173 -0.50 11.66 34.92
C THR A 173 -1.84 11.49 34.20
N ARG A 174 -2.70 12.50 34.29
CA ARG A 174 -4.00 12.54 33.58
C ARG A 174 -4.11 13.78 32.73
N THR A 175 -4.84 13.66 31.61
CA THR A 175 -5.19 14.83 30.78
C THR A 175 -5.95 15.85 31.62
N CYS A 176 -5.56 17.13 31.54
CA CYS A 176 -6.21 18.18 32.29
C CYS A 176 -7.68 18.33 31.89
N PRO A 177 -8.64 18.22 32.84
CA PRO A 177 -10.07 18.27 32.51
C PRO A 177 -10.52 19.65 32.03
N SER A 178 -9.83 20.72 32.45
CA SER A 178 -10.20 22.09 32.11
C SER A 178 -9.81 22.51 30.69
N CYS A 179 -8.68 22.02 30.17
CA CYS A 179 -8.20 22.35 28.82
C CYS A 179 -8.15 21.13 27.88
N GLN A 180 -8.57 19.94 28.34
CA GLN A 180 -8.61 18.70 27.57
C GLN A 180 -7.29 18.39 26.83
N GLY A 181 -6.16 18.70 27.46
CA GLY A 181 -4.85 18.49 26.87
C GLY A 181 -4.25 19.69 26.13
N ALA A 182 -5.05 20.68 25.75
CA ALA A 182 -4.59 21.84 24.98
C ALA A 182 -3.58 22.72 25.74
N GLY A 183 -3.61 22.71 27.07
CA GLY A 183 -2.76 23.55 27.93
C GLY A 183 -3.12 25.03 27.90
N GLN A 184 -4.05 25.42 27.06
CA GLN A 184 -4.54 26.80 26.91
C GLN A 184 -6.06 26.78 26.97
N VAL A 185 -6.66 27.89 27.33
CA VAL A 185 -8.10 28.09 27.41
C VAL A 185 -8.47 29.37 26.67
N VAL A 186 -9.45 29.30 25.80
CA VAL A 186 -10.01 30.45 25.10
C VAL A 186 -11.17 30.98 25.92
N ARG A 187 -11.08 32.23 26.46
CA ARG A 187 -12.15 32.88 27.21
C ARG A 187 -13.27 33.39 26.30
N GLU A 188 -12.87 34.04 25.19
CA GLU A 188 -13.79 34.55 24.20
C GLU A 188 -13.57 33.79 22.89
N PRO A 189 -14.47 32.82 22.56
CA PRO A 189 -14.31 32.02 21.36
C PRO A 189 -14.56 32.86 20.09
N CYS A 190 -13.83 32.53 19.03
CA CYS A 190 -14.04 33.10 17.71
C CYS A 190 -15.43 32.74 17.19
N LYS A 191 -16.19 33.73 16.75
CA LYS A 191 -17.58 33.48 16.24
C LYS A 191 -17.61 32.63 14.97
N ALA A 192 -16.58 32.66 14.14
CA ALA A 192 -16.53 31.94 12.89
C ALA A 192 -16.24 30.43 13.06
N CYS A 193 -15.39 30.06 14.03
CA CYS A 193 -15.01 28.65 14.28
C CYS A 193 -15.44 28.15 15.66
N GLN A 194 -16.17 28.95 16.44
CA GLN A 194 -16.71 28.61 17.77
C GLN A 194 -15.63 28.10 18.75
N GLY A 195 -14.38 28.52 18.57
CA GLY A 195 -13.28 28.15 19.44
C GLY A 195 -12.35 27.06 18.89
N ASP A 196 -12.73 26.35 17.84
CA ASP A 196 -11.93 25.24 17.27
C ASP A 196 -10.68 25.71 16.51
N GLY A 197 -10.63 26.98 16.09
CA GLY A 197 -9.53 27.52 15.30
C GLY A 197 -9.54 27.10 13.83
N ARG A 198 -10.43 26.19 13.44
CA ARG A 198 -10.54 25.61 12.11
C ARG A 198 -11.97 25.67 11.61
N VAL A 199 -12.13 25.66 10.30
CA VAL A 199 -13.44 25.67 9.62
C VAL A 199 -13.41 24.66 8.48
N GLU A 200 -14.50 23.98 8.25
CA GLU A 200 -14.67 23.11 7.11
C GLU A 200 -14.97 23.95 5.86
N ARG A 201 -14.21 23.70 4.79
CA ARG A 201 -14.39 24.36 3.49
C ARG A 201 -14.19 23.38 2.35
N GLU A 202 -14.94 23.62 1.29
CA GLU A 202 -14.70 22.94 0.02
C GLU A 202 -13.54 23.62 -0.72
N ARG A 203 -12.50 22.84 -1.02
CA ARG A 203 -11.39 23.30 -1.85
C ARG A 203 -11.42 22.60 -3.20
N THR A 204 -11.25 23.39 -4.26
CA THR A 204 -11.09 22.86 -5.61
C THR A 204 -9.61 22.68 -5.88
N LEU A 205 -9.21 21.47 -6.23
CA LEU A 205 -7.84 21.12 -6.59
C LEU A 205 -7.80 20.62 -8.03
N GLU A 206 -6.80 21.06 -8.78
CA GLU A 206 -6.52 20.55 -10.11
C GLU A 206 -5.52 19.40 -9.99
N ILE A 207 -5.92 18.24 -10.50
CA ILE A 207 -5.10 17.02 -10.48
C ILE A 207 -4.79 16.58 -11.90
N ARG A 208 -3.58 16.10 -12.10
CA ARG A 208 -3.13 15.49 -13.34
C ARG A 208 -2.97 13.99 -13.15
N ILE A 209 -3.72 13.23 -13.94
CA ILE A 209 -3.68 11.78 -13.98
C ILE A 209 -2.79 11.37 -15.16
N PRO A 210 -1.69 10.66 -14.93
CA PRO A 210 -0.83 10.19 -16.02
C PRO A 210 -1.55 9.17 -16.89
N PRO A 211 -1.17 9.05 -18.18
CA PRO A 211 -1.73 8.03 -19.05
C PRO A 211 -1.31 6.63 -18.64
N GLY A 212 -2.21 5.66 -18.83
CA GLY A 212 -1.95 4.24 -18.55
C GLY A 212 -2.13 3.82 -17.10
N VAL A 213 -2.69 4.67 -16.23
CA VAL A 213 -2.97 4.32 -14.83
C VAL A 213 -3.83 3.09 -14.71
N ASP A 214 -3.59 2.31 -13.65
CA ASP A 214 -4.36 1.11 -13.33
C ASP A 214 -5.36 1.36 -12.20
N SER A 215 -6.31 0.43 -12.06
CA SER A 215 -7.23 0.42 -10.93
C SER A 215 -6.45 0.32 -9.61
N GLN A 216 -6.95 1.02 -8.58
CA GLN A 216 -6.32 1.15 -7.26
C GLN A 216 -4.98 1.90 -7.24
N THR A 217 -4.60 2.56 -8.34
CA THR A 217 -3.48 3.49 -8.34
C THR A 217 -3.74 4.62 -7.35
N ARG A 218 -2.74 4.91 -6.51
CA ARG A 218 -2.80 5.95 -5.48
C ARG A 218 -1.96 7.14 -5.90
N LEU A 219 -2.61 8.28 -6.09
CA LEU A 219 -1.94 9.56 -6.33
C LEU A 219 -1.87 10.33 -5.02
N ARG A 220 -0.66 10.61 -4.54
CA ARG A 220 -0.44 11.41 -3.33
C ARG A 220 -0.22 12.86 -3.70
N ILE A 221 -1.01 13.76 -3.11
CA ILE A 221 -0.87 15.21 -3.23
C ILE A 221 -0.47 15.73 -1.85
N THR A 222 0.80 16.10 -1.72
CA THR A 222 1.39 16.49 -0.45
C THR A 222 0.80 17.80 0.06
N GLY A 223 0.43 17.83 1.34
CA GLY A 223 -0.08 19.01 2.02
C GLY A 223 -1.52 19.39 1.69
N GLU A 224 -2.26 18.56 0.95
CA GLU A 224 -3.67 18.79 0.60
C GLU A 224 -4.65 17.97 1.45
N GLY A 225 -4.17 17.41 2.57
CA GLY A 225 -5.01 16.83 3.63
C GLY A 225 -5.61 17.87 4.56
N GLU A 226 -6.07 17.43 5.73
CA GLU A 226 -6.56 18.33 6.77
C GLU A 226 -5.44 19.20 7.34
N GLN A 227 -5.82 20.37 7.81
CA GLN A 227 -4.88 21.26 8.48
C GLN A 227 -4.49 20.72 9.86
N GLY A 228 -3.19 20.80 10.20
CA GLY A 228 -2.68 20.40 11.49
C GLY A 228 -3.16 21.28 12.64
N ILE A 229 -3.02 20.77 13.85
CA ILE A 229 -3.41 21.44 15.09
C ILE A 229 -2.19 22.13 15.72
N ASN A 230 -2.40 23.27 16.35
CA ASN A 230 -1.35 24.04 17.06
C ASN A 230 -0.12 24.36 16.19
N GLY A 231 -0.33 24.70 14.92
CA GLY A 231 0.75 25.00 13.98
C GLY A 231 1.44 23.78 13.41
N GLY A 232 0.84 22.59 13.53
CA GLY A 232 1.32 21.38 12.88
C GLY A 232 1.17 21.46 11.36
N PRO A 233 1.97 20.70 10.60
CA PRO A 233 1.87 20.64 9.15
C PRO A 233 0.54 19.99 8.72
N PRO A 234 0.03 20.30 7.54
CA PRO A 234 -1.14 19.62 6.99
C PRO A 234 -0.83 18.15 6.68
N GLY A 235 -1.89 17.34 6.60
CA GLY A 235 -1.84 15.98 6.06
C GLY A 235 -1.71 15.97 4.54
N ASP A 236 -1.81 14.80 3.94
CA ASP A 236 -1.75 14.61 2.51
C ASP A 236 -3.12 14.14 1.97
N LEU A 237 -3.35 14.37 0.68
CA LEU A 237 -4.51 13.83 -0.02
C LEU A 237 -4.09 12.63 -0.85
N TYR A 238 -4.77 11.50 -0.65
CA TYR A 238 -4.64 10.30 -1.46
C TYR A 238 -5.85 10.15 -2.37
N VAL A 239 -5.62 10.31 -3.68
CA VAL A 239 -6.64 10.05 -4.68
C VAL A 239 -6.47 8.61 -5.16
N ILE A 240 -7.49 7.78 -4.93
CA ILE A 240 -7.52 6.38 -5.34
C ILE A 240 -8.32 6.29 -6.64
N LEU A 241 -7.66 5.83 -7.69
CA LEU A 241 -8.27 5.71 -9.00
C LEU A 241 -8.94 4.34 -9.15
N GLN A 242 -10.18 4.33 -9.66
CA GLN A 242 -10.92 3.13 -10.03
C GLN A 242 -11.23 3.22 -11.52
N VAL A 243 -10.65 2.34 -12.31
CA VAL A 243 -10.90 2.28 -13.76
C VAL A 243 -12.07 1.34 -14.04
N ARG A 244 -13.05 1.82 -14.81
CA ARG A 244 -14.17 1.00 -15.26
C ARG A 244 -13.69 -0.01 -16.28
N GLU A 245 -14.25 -1.21 -16.23
CA GLU A 245 -14.01 -2.23 -17.25
C GLU A 245 -14.56 -1.76 -18.61
N HIS A 246 -13.81 -2.07 -19.66
CA HIS A 246 -14.25 -1.77 -21.03
C HIS A 246 -15.02 -2.97 -21.60
N PRO A 247 -16.15 -2.78 -22.29
CA PRO A 247 -16.98 -3.88 -22.80
C PRO A 247 -16.30 -4.73 -23.87
N PHE A 248 -15.28 -4.19 -24.52
CA PHE A 248 -14.60 -4.82 -25.65
C PHE A 248 -13.14 -5.20 -25.35
N PHE A 249 -12.42 -4.38 -24.57
CA PHE A 249 -11.01 -4.62 -24.24
C PHE A 249 -10.86 -5.20 -22.84
N GLU A 250 -10.06 -6.26 -22.74
CA GLU A 250 -9.54 -6.78 -21.49
C GLU A 250 -8.10 -6.28 -21.31
N ARG A 251 -7.80 -5.65 -20.19
CA ARG A 251 -6.48 -5.15 -19.87
C ARG A 251 -5.67 -6.20 -19.10
N ARG A 252 -4.40 -6.38 -19.50
CA ARG A 252 -3.40 -7.13 -18.73
C ARG A 252 -2.10 -6.34 -18.71
N ASN A 253 -1.85 -5.64 -17.61
CA ASN A 253 -0.76 -4.65 -17.47
C ASN A 253 -0.89 -3.52 -18.52
N SER A 254 0.09 -3.40 -19.41
CA SER A 254 0.07 -2.44 -20.53
C SER A 254 -0.52 -3.02 -21.81
N ASP A 255 -0.74 -4.34 -21.87
CA ASP A 255 -1.28 -5.01 -23.05
C ASP A 255 -2.81 -5.05 -23.01
N LEU A 256 -3.40 -5.03 -24.20
CA LEU A 256 -4.83 -5.16 -24.41
C LEU A 256 -5.16 -6.45 -25.13
N TYR A 257 -6.29 -7.03 -24.77
CA TYR A 257 -6.85 -8.23 -25.40
C TYR A 257 -8.25 -7.94 -25.87
N CYS A 258 -8.57 -8.35 -27.09
CA CYS A 258 -9.92 -8.29 -27.61
C CYS A 258 -10.25 -9.55 -28.40
N THR A 259 -11.54 -9.84 -28.53
CA THR A 259 -12.01 -10.98 -29.33
C THR A 259 -12.85 -10.48 -30.50
N ILE A 260 -12.40 -10.78 -31.71
CA ILE A 260 -13.08 -10.41 -32.95
C ILE A 260 -13.79 -11.63 -33.53
N PRO A 261 -15.10 -11.59 -33.73
CA PRO A 261 -15.80 -12.65 -34.46
C PRO A 261 -15.55 -12.50 -35.96
N VAL A 262 -15.15 -13.58 -36.60
CA VAL A 262 -15.01 -13.67 -38.05
C VAL A 262 -15.87 -14.84 -38.57
N ASN A 263 -16.39 -14.74 -39.79
CA ASN A 263 -17.11 -15.85 -40.38
C ASN A 263 -16.12 -16.91 -40.87
N PHE A 264 -16.59 -18.14 -41.03
CA PHE A 264 -15.75 -19.26 -41.46
C PHE A 264 -15.16 -19.07 -42.87
N ALA A 265 -15.85 -18.33 -43.80
CA ALA A 265 -15.33 -18.04 -45.11
C ALA A 265 -14.13 -17.08 -45.07
N GLN A 266 -14.21 -16.03 -44.22
CA GLN A 266 -13.08 -15.14 -43.98
C GLN A 266 -11.90 -15.88 -43.36
N ALA A 267 -12.17 -16.80 -42.42
CA ALA A 267 -11.11 -17.56 -41.79
C ALA A 267 -10.44 -18.57 -42.78
N ALA A 268 -11.22 -19.14 -43.67
CA ALA A 268 -10.72 -20.11 -44.65
C ALA A 268 -9.94 -19.47 -45.82
N LEU A 269 -10.44 -18.33 -46.34
CA LEU A 269 -9.88 -17.67 -47.52
C LEU A 269 -8.89 -16.57 -47.19
N GLY A 270 -8.78 -16.20 -45.90
CA GLY A 270 -8.10 -14.96 -45.48
C GLY A 270 -8.97 -13.75 -45.74
N ALA A 271 -8.75 -12.70 -44.97
CA ALA A 271 -9.48 -11.45 -45.11
C ALA A 271 -8.74 -10.29 -44.38
N ASP A 272 -8.99 -9.10 -44.84
CA ASP A 272 -8.63 -7.89 -44.10
C ASP A 272 -9.84 -7.47 -43.25
N ILE A 273 -9.64 -7.35 -41.95
CA ILE A 273 -10.67 -6.97 -40.99
C ILE A 273 -10.30 -5.68 -40.29
N ALA A 274 -11.29 -4.82 -40.06
CA ALA A 274 -11.13 -3.64 -39.23
C ALA A 274 -11.20 -4.03 -37.77
N VAL A 275 -10.14 -3.74 -37.02
CA VAL A 275 -10.03 -3.99 -35.59
C VAL A 275 -10.10 -2.65 -34.87
N PRO A 276 -11.04 -2.44 -33.95
CA PRO A 276 -11.06 -1.25 -33.12
C PRO A 276 -9.83 -1.21 -32.21
N THR A 277 -9.23 -0.03 -32.10
CA THR A 277 -8.14 0.27 -31.19
C THR A 277 -8.46 1.53 -30.39
N LEU A 278 -7.70 1.85 -29.38
CA LEU A 278 -7.88 3.09 -28.60
C LEU A 278 -7.67 4.38 -29.44
N ALA A 279 -6.97 4.27 -30.56
CA ALA A 279 -6.68 5.40 -31.44
C ALA A 279 -7.58 5.44 -32.69
N GLY A 280 -8.54 4.54 -32.81
CA GLY A 280 -9.39 4.38 -33.99
C GLY A 280 -9.35 2.95 -34.52
N GLU A 281 -9.78 2.74 -35.75
CA GLU A 281 -9.79 1.42 -36.39
C GLU A 281 -8.46 1.16 -37.11
N GLU A 282 -8.00 -0.09 -37.10
CA GLU A 282 -6.81 -0.56 -37.80
C GLU A 282 -7.11 -1.83 -38.59
N ASN A 283 -6.57 -1.93 -39.79
CA ASN A 283 -6.75 -3.11 -40.62
C ASN A 283 -5.78 -4.23 -40.20
N LEU A 284 -6.35 -5.39 -39.90
CA LEU A 284 -5.62 -6.62 -39.60
C LEU A 284 -5.83 -7.62 -40.73
N HIS A 285 -4.72 -8.02 -41.34
CA HIS A 285 -4.75 -9.10 -42.33
C HIS A 285 -4.79 -10.47 -41.62
N ILE A 286 -5.83 -11.24 -41.92
CA ILE A 286 -6.00 -12.62 -41.46
C ILE A 286 -5.57 -13.54 -42.56
N PRO A 287 -4.54 -14.40 -42.40
CA PRO A 287 -4.12 -15.37 -43.41
C PRO A 287 -5.17 -16.44 -43.60
N GLU A 288 -5.14 -17.07 -44.77
CA GLU A 288 -5.97 -18.22 -45.09
C GLU A 288 -5.75 -19.40 -44.11
N GLY A 289 -6.80 -20.11 -43.79
CA GLY A 289 -6.74 -21.24 -42.86
C GLY A 289 -6.65 -20.85 -41.39
N THR A 290 -6.91 -19.58 -41.01
CA THR A 290 -6.91 -19.10 -39.63
C THR A 290 -7.94 -19.88 -38.80
N GLN A 291 -7.48 -20.45 -37.67
CA GLN A 291 -8.32 -21.23 -36.76
C GLN A 291 -8.89 -20.31 -35.64
N THR A 292 -9.98 -20.81 -35.03
CA THR A 292 -10.51 -20.15 -33.82
C THR A 292 -9.46 -20.15 -32.71
N SER A 293 -9.44 -19.08 -31.90
CA SER A 293 -8.42 -18.82 -30.86
C SER A 293 -7.02 -18.53 -31.40
N SER A 294 -6.84 -18.27 -32.70
CA SER A 294 -5.61 -17.69 -33.23
C SER A 294 -5.45 -16.27 -32.72
N ILE A 295 -4.25 -15.91 -32.24
CA ILE A 295 -3.95 -14.61 -31.66
C ILE A 295 -3.01 -13.83 -32.60
N PHE A 296 -3.44 -12.63 -32.98
CA PHE A 296 -2.64 -11.68 -33.76
C PHE A 296 -2.22 -10.54 -32.87
N ARG A 297 -0.97 -10.08 -33.04
CA ARG A 297 -0.39 -9.00 -32.25
C ARG A 297 -0.25 -7.72 -33.08
N LEU A 298 -0.89 -6.66 -32.63
CA LEU A 298 -0.72 -5.31 -33.15
C LEU A 298 0.22 -4.53 -32.21
N LYS A 299 1.45 -4.29 -32.68
CA LYS A 299 2.51 -3.66 -31.86
C LYS A 299 2.17 -2.21 -31.52
N GLY A 300 2.41 -1.82 -30.27
CA GLY A 300 2.26 -0.45 -29.80
C GLY A 300 0.82 0.07 -29.78
N LYS A 301 -0.18 -0.84 -29.85
CA LYS A 301 -1.61 -0.49 -29.80
C LYS A 301 -2.25 -0.79 -28.44
N GLY A 302 -1.44 -1.12 -27.44
CA GLY A 302 -1.84 -1.25 -26.06
C GLY A 302 -1.82 0.08 -25.31
N LEU A 303 -1.84 -0.01 -23.97
CA LEU A 303 -1.80 1.12 -23.05
C LEU A 303 -0.36 1.61 -22.85
N PRO A 304 -0.14 2.91 -22.63
CA PRO A 304 1.15 3.39 -22.19
C PRO A 304 1.43 2.92 -20.73
N ASP A 305 2.66 2.60 -20.44
CA ASP A 305 3.12 2.36 -19.08
C ASP A 305 3.36 3.70 -18.37
N PRO A 306 2.75 3.97 -17.21
CA PRO A 306 2.88 5.24 -16.51
C PRO A 306 4.32 5.61 -16.12
N ASN A 307 5.20 4.61 -15.96
CA ASN A 307 6.57 4.81 -15.50
C ASN A 307 7.56 4.97 -16.65
N SER A 308 7.48 4.10 -17.67
CA SER A 308 8.43 4.08 -18.79
C SER A 308 7.92 4.86 -20.01
N GLY A 309 6.62 5.12 -20.10
CA GLY A 309 5.99 5.72 -21.27
C GLY A 309 5.93 4.80 -22.49
N THR A 310 6.45 3.60 -22.42
CA THR A 310 6.39 2.61 -23.51
C THR A 310 4.96 2.10 -23.66
N LYS A 311 4.52 1.94 -24.91
CA LYS A 311 3.19 1.38 -25.20
C LYS A 311 3.26 -0.13 -25.26
N GLY A 312 2.30 -0.79 -24.63
CA GLY A 312 2.04 -2.21 -24.79
C GLY A 312 1.46 -2.54 -26.16
N ASP A 313 1.02 -3.77 -26.33
CA ASP A 313 0.49 -4.29 -27.59
C ASP A 313 -0.99 -4.64 -27.46
N LEU A 314 -1.66 -4.74 -28.60
CA LEU A 314 -3.03 -5.25 -28.67
C LEU A 314 -3.00 -6.68 -29.24
N TYR A 315 -3.52 -7.62 -28.47
CA TYR A 315 -3.68 -9.02 -28.85
C TYR A 315 -5.12 -9.27 -29.29
N VAL A 316 -5.27 -9.60 -30.57
CA VAL A 316 -6.56 -9.85 -31.21
C VAL A 316 -6.78 -11.35 -31.29
N ASN A 317 -7.72 -11.86 -30.49
CA ASN A 317 -8.13 -13.25 -30.51
C ASN A 317 -9.24 -13.45 -31.53
N ILE A 318 -9.03 -14.29 -32.52
CA ILE A 318 -10.02 -14.59 -33.55
C ILE A 318 -10.98 -15.65 -33.05
N ARG A 319 -12.26 -15.38 -33.16
CA ARG A 319 -13.33 -16.35 -32.89
C ARG A 319 -14.10 -16.63 -34.18
N VAL A 320 -13.90 -17.79 -34.76
CA VAL A 320 -14.65 -18.20 -35.93
C VAL A 320 -16.09 -18.50 -35.53
N VAL A 321 -17.03 -17.85 -36.18
CA VAL A 321 -18.47 -17.99 -35.91
C VAL A 321 -19.16 -18.65 -37.07
N THR A 322 -19.86 -19.73 -36.78
CA THR A 322 -20.73 -20.42 -37.75
C THR A 322 -22.11 -19.76 -37.76
N PRO A 323 -22.65 -19.35 -38.92
CA PRO A 323 -23.94 -18.69 -38.98
C PRO A 323 -25.07 -19.67 -38.58
N ALA A 324 -25.91 -19.22 -37.63
CA ALA A 324 -27.04 -20.02 -37.13
C ALA A 324 -28.21 -20.07 -38.11
N LYS A 325 -28.35 -19.08 -38.97
CA LYS A 325 -29.42 -19.00 -39.98
C LYS A 325 -28.79 -18.82 -41.36
N LEU A 326 -29.12 -19.69 -42.30
CA LEU A 326 -28.65 -19.63 -43.67
C LEU A 326 -29.81 -19.37 -44.62
N THR A 327 -29.57 -18.57 -45.65
CA THR A 327 -30.51 -18.46 -46.80
C THR A 327 -30.48 -19.75 -47.62
N ARG A 328 -31.48 -19.96 -48.53
CA ARG A 328 -31.53 -21.14 -49.38
C ARG A 328 -30.26 -21.28 -50.20
N GLU A 329 -29.76 -20.17 -50.74
CA GLU A 329 -28.54 -20.17 -51.57
C GLU A 329 -27.30 -20.49 -50.76
N GLN A 330 -27.13 -19.88 -49.57
CA GLN A 330 -26.02 -20.19 -48.67
C GLN A 330 -26.02 -21.67 -48.26
N LYS A 331 -27.21 -22.26 -48.00
CA LYS A 331 -27.32 -23.67 -47.65
C LYS A 331 -26.89 -24.57 -48.83
N ARG A 332 -27.27 -24.21 -50.06
CA ARG A 332 -26.85 -24.94 -51.29
C ARG A 332 -25.32 -24.90 -51.42
N LEU A 333 -24.71 -23.72 -51.34
CA LEU A 333 -23.27 -23.55 -51.46
C LEU A 333 -22.50 -24.30 -50.36
N MET A 334 -23.03 -24.32 -49.15
CA MET A 334 -22.45 -25.07 -48.04
C MET A 334 -22.54 -26.60 -48.25
N GLN A 335 -23.63 -27.10 -48.85
CA GLN A 335 -23.77 -28.50 -49.18
C GLN A 335 -22.79 -28.92 -50.28
N GLU A 336 -22.63 -28.09 -51.32
CA GLU A 336 -21.65 -28.30 -52.39
C GLU A 336 -20.21 -28.31 -51.82
N LEU A 337 -19.87 -27.34 -50.99
CA LEU A 337 -18.57 -27.28 -50.30
C LEU A 337 -18.34 -28.54 -49.47
N GLY A 338 -19.36 -28.98 -48.70
CA GLY A 338 -19.25 -30.15 -47.83
C GLY A 338 -18.95 -31.47 -48.60
N GLN A 339 -19.35 -31.56 -49.88
CA GLN A 339 -19.04 -32.71 -50.73
C GLN A 339 -17.58 -32.75 -51.19
N THR A 340 -16.90 -31.58 -51.18
CA THR A 340 -15.50 -31.46 -51.62
C THR A 340 -14.50 -31.54 -50.48
N LEU A 341 -14.98 -31.39 -49.25
CA LEU A 341 -14.14 -31.46 -48.06
C LEU A 341 -13.87 -32.91 -47.65
N PRO A 342 -12.64 -33.25 -47.25
CA PRO A 342 -12.33 -34.60 -46.74
C PRO A 342 -13.09 -34.83 -45.42
N GLU A 343 -13.56 -36.06 -45.21
CA GLU A 343 -14.14 -36.51 -43.94
C GLU A 343 -13.03 -36.64 -42.87
N GLU A 344 -12.64 -35.53 -42.27
CA GLU A 344 -11.74 -35.55 -41.14
C GLU A 344 -12.52 -35.81 -39.82
N SER A 345 -12.99 -37.05 -39.66
CA SER A 345 -13.69 -37.49 -38.45
C SER A 345 -12.80 -38.31 -37.50
N ARG A 346 -11.50 -38.16 -37.55
CA ARG A 346 -10.64 -38.78 -36.52
C ARG A 346 -10.33 -37.77 -35.45
N PRO A 347 -10.73 -38.02 -34.17
CA PRO A 347 -10.19 -37.23 -33.06
C PRO A 347 -8.67 -37.32 -33.14
N ALA A 348 -7.99 -36.16 -33.12
CA ALA A 348 -6.54 -36.10 -33.06
C ALA A 348 -6.08 -37.08 -31.99
N GLN A 349 -5.42 -38.16 -32.37
CA GLN A 349 -4.81 -39.07 -31.41
C GLN A 349 -3.84 -38.21 -30.62
N ARG A 350 -4.16 -37.93 -29.33
CA ARG A 350 -3.17 -37.46 -28.38
C ARG A 350 -2.00 -38.42 -28.53
N ASN A 351 -0.87 -37.93 -29.01
CA ASN A 351 0.35 -38.69 -29.13
C ASN A 351 0.58 -39.50 -27.85
N SER A 352 0.20 -40.77 -27.87
CA SER A 352 0.42 -41.76 -26.81
C SER A 352 1.90 -42.12 -26.62
N SER A 353 2.79 -41.43 -27.35
CA SER A 353 4.21 -41.74 -27.39
C SER A 353 5.00 -41.44 -26.08
N ILE A 354 4.41 -40.69 -25.16
CA ILE A 354 5.09 -40.42 -23.88
C ILE A 354 4.78 -41.51 -22.84
N PHE A 355 3.57 -42.07 -22.87
CA PHE A 355 3.18 -43.16 -21.96
C PHE A 355 3.78 -44.51 -22.30
N GLU A 356 4.00 -44.80 -23.58
CA GLU A 356 4.69 -46.01 -24.01
C GLU A 356 6.19 -45.97 -23.69
N LYS A 357 6.87 -44.84 -23.89
CA LYS A 357 8.27 -44.68 -23.53
C LYS A 357 8.54 -44.73 -22.01
N VAL A 358 7.56 -44.40 -21.18
CA VAL A 358 7.71 -44.52 -19.71
C VAL A 358 7.53 -45.98 -19.27
N LYS A 359 6.73 -46.80 -20.00
CA LYS A 359 6.54 -48.21 -19.69
C LYS A 359 7.77 -49.07 -20.00
N ASP A 360 8.55 -48.68 -21.03
CA ASP A 360 9.80 -49.37 -21.41
C ASP A 360 11.01 -49.01 -20.55
N ILE A 361 10.89 -47.98 -19.70
CA ILE A 361 11.95 -47.56 -18.76
C ILE A 361 11.75 -48.15 -17.36
N PHE A 362 10.55 -48.57 -16.99
CA PHE A 362 10.19 -49.07 -15.67
C PHE A 362 9.58 -50.49 -15.66
N GLY A 363 9.64 -51.22 -16.79
CA GLY A 363 9.22 -52.62 -16.90
C GLY A 363 10.37 -53.58 -16.82
#